data_9396d648e2dd6898d681e8473925cda6
#
_entry.id   9396d648e2dd6898d681e8473925cda6
#
_cell.length_a   1.000
_cell.length_b   1.000
_cell.length_c   1.000
_cell.angle_alpha   90.00
_cell.angle_beta   90.00
_cell.angle_gamma   90.00
#
_symmetry.space_group_name_H-M   'P 1'
#
loop_
_entity.id
_entity.type
_entity.pdbx_description
1 polymer ?
#
loop_
_entity_poly.entity_id
_entity_poly.type
_entity_poly.pdbx_seq_one_letter_code
_entity_poly.pdbx_strand_id
1 'polypeptide(L)'
;MTDSKTTIESVLQEQRVFDPPAELASGARIGSLEAYRSMAEAAKQDPDSFWGDAARRELHWFEPFHTVLDWNDAPFARWFEGGTTNLSFNCLDRHLEGPTAAKTALIWEGEPGDVRRFTYSELHAEVCKAANALRAMGIGKGDLVALYMPMVPEAAIAMLACARIGAPHSVVFGGFSAEALRDRLIDGQVKAVITADGGFRKDKPVSLKPAVD
;
A
#
# COMPACT_ATOMS: atom_id res chain seq x y z
N MET A 1 -2.02 32.21 -39.94
CA MET A 1 -2.26 31.83 -38.54
C MET A 1 -3.54 31.03 -38.50
N THR A 2 -3.45 29.71 -38.61
CA THR A 2 -4.59 28.81 -38.54
C THR A 2 -4.64 28.24 -37.15
N ASP A 3 -5.62 28.71 -36.40
CA ASP A 3 -5.95 28.27 -35.04
C ASP A 3 -6.46 26.82 -35.13
N SER A 4 -5.59 25.86 -34.84
CA SER A 4 -5.96 24.47 -34.74
C SER A 4 -6.76 24.27 -33.47
N LYS A 5 -8.06 24.37 -33.55
CA LYS A 5 -8.98 23.93 -32.48
C LYS A 5 -8.79 22.42 -32.34
N THR A 6 -8.03 21.99 -31.33
CA THR A 6 -7.98 20.59 -30.89
C THR A 6 -9.38 20.21 -30.39
N THR A 7 -10.13 19.48 -31.21
CA THR A 7 -11.41 18.90 -30.82
C THR A 7 -11.16 17.65 -29.96
N ILE A 8 -12.13 17.27 -29.12
CA ILE A 8 -12.07 16.04 -28.30
C ILE A 8 -11.76 14.80 -29.15
N GLU A 9 -12.19 14.79 -30.43
CA GLU A 9 -11.91 13.72 -31.38
C GLU A 9 -10.41 13.55 -31.71
N SER A 10 -9.62 14.63 -31.68
CA SER A 10 -8.16 14.55 -31.91
C SER A 10 -7.42 13.89 -30.73
N VAL A 11 -7.99 13.89 -29.52
CA VAL A 11 -7.44 13.24 -28.34
C VAL A 11 -7.69 11.73 -28.38
N LEU A 12 -8.80 11.28 -28.96
CA LEU A 12 -9.12 9.85 -29.14
C LEU A 12 -8.25 9.16 -30.20
N GLN A 13 -7.57 9.91 -31.06
CA GLN A 13 -6.70 9.41 -32.12
C GLN A 13 -5.22 9.76 -31.86
N GLU A 14 -4.84 9.92 -30.61
CA GLU A 14 -3.47 10.25 -30.22
C GLU A 14 -2.48 9.14 -30.63
N GLN A 15 -1.57 9.47 -31.54
CA GLN A 15 -0.55 8.56 -32.06
C GLN A 15 0.88 9.00 -31.70
N ARG A 16 1.03 10.09 -31.00
CA ARG A 16 2.34 10.56 -30.55
C ARG A 16 2.92 9.62 -29.51
N VAL A 17 4.18 9.31 -29.67
CA VAL A 17 4.96 8.55 -28.68
C VAL A 17 5.93 9.50 -28.03
N PHE A 18 6.00 9.48 -26.72
CA PHE A 18 6.91 10.30 -25.92
C PHE A 18 7.95 9.38 -25.30
N ASP A 19 9.19 9.53 -25.74
CA ASP A 19 10.31 8.81 -25.14
C ASP A 19 10.58 9.34 -23.72
N PRO A 20 10.96 8.47 -22.77
CA PRO A 20 11.36 8.92 -21.45
C PRO A 20 12.63 9.78 -21.53
N PRO A 21 12.81 10.78 -20.63
CA PRO A 21 14.07 11.53 -20.57
C PRO A 21 15.27 10.60 -20.43
N ALA A 22 16.31 10.83 -21.22
CA ALA A 22 17.48 9.94 -21.29
C ALA A 22 18.15 9.74 -19.92
N GLU A 23 18.22 10.80 -19.11
CA GLU A 23 18.77 10.76 -17.75
C GLU A 23 17.95 9.81 -16.85
N LEU A 24 16.63 9.87 -16.93
CA LEU A 24 15.75 8.98 -16.18
C LEU A 24 15.91 7.53 -16.65
N ALA A 25 15.91 7.30 -17.95
CA ALA A 25 16.06 5.97 -18.54
C ALA A 25 17.40 5.31 -18.19
N SER A 26 18.49 6.07 -18.20
CA SER A 26 19.83 5.55 -17.87
C SER A 26 20.00 5.16 -16.41
N GLY A 27 19.28 5.80 -15.49
CA GLY A 27 19.26 5.49 -14.06
C GLY A 27 18.18 4.48 -13.65
N ALA A 28 17.29 4.10 -14.55
CA ALA A 28 16.18 3.21 -14.23
C ALA A 28 16.63 1.73 -14.12
N ARG A 29 16.03 0.98 -13.20
CA ARG A 29 16.26 -0.48 -13.04
C ARG A 29 15.89 -1.26 -14.32
N ILE A 30 14.88 -0.78 -15.06
CA ILE A 30 14.48 -1.28 -16.37
C ILE A 30 14.57 -0.07 -17.32
N GLY A 31 15.68 0.06 -18.02
CA GLY A 31 16.03 1.25 -18.80
C GLY A 31 15.48 1.26 -20.23
N SER A 32 14.83 0.18 -20.69
CA SER A 32 14.30 0.11 -22.05
C SER A 32 13.04 -0.75 -22.16
N LEU A 33 12.25 -0.49 -23.19
CA LEU A 33 11.07 -1.30 -23.52
C LEU A 33 11.44 -2.74 -23.89
N GLU A 34 12.61 -2.94 -24.49
CA GLU A 34 13.12 -4.28 -24.82
C GLU A 34 13.41 -5.09 -23.55
N ALA A 35 14.08 -4.48 -22.57
CA ALA A 35 14.34 -5.11 -21.28
C ALA A 35 13.03 -5.48 -20.55
N TYR A 36 12.04 -4.58 -20.58
CA TYR A 36 10.72 -4.87 -20.03
C TYR A 36 10.03 -6.05 -20.73
N ARG A 37 10.04 -6.07 -22.08
CA ARG A 37 9.43 -7.16 -22.86
C ARG A 37 10.11 -8.50 -22.60
N SER A 38 11.44 -8.51 -22.49
CA SER A 38 12.20 -9.72 -22.15
C SER A 38 11.82 -10.25 -20.76
N MET A 39 11.69 -9.38 -19.77
CA MET A 39 11.23 -9.78 -18.43
C MET A 39 9.78 -10.29 -18.44
N ALA A 40 8.89 -9.64 -19.17
CA ALA A 40 7.48 -10.04 -19.28
C ALA A 40 7.35 -11.41 -19.96
N GLU A 41 8.16 -11.67 -20.99
CA GLU A 41 8.17 -12.97 -21.66
C GLU A 41 8.74 -14.07 -20.76
N ALA A 42 9.81 -13.80 -20.02
CA ALA A 42 10.35 -14.75 -19.04
C ALA A 42 9.30 -15.11 -17.96
N ALA A 43 8.58 -14.12 -17.43
CA ALA A 43 7.51 -14.35 -16.46
C ALA A 43 6.35 -15.18 -17.03
N LYS A 44 6.10 -15.09 -18.34
CA LYS A 44 5.06 -15.85 -19.03
C LYS A 44 5.50 -17.29 -19.33
N GLN A 45 6.77 -17.48 -19.69
CA GLN A 45 7.31 -18.81 -20.05
C GLN A 45 7.50 -19.70 -18.83
N ASP A 46 8.01 -19.14 -17.73
CA ASP A 46 8.23 -19.86 -16.48
C ASP A 46 7.85 -18.98 -15.28
N PRO A 47 6.55 -18.87 -14.98
CA PRO A 47 6.06 -18.04 -13.88
C PRO A 47 6.57 -18.49 -12.51
N ASP A 48 6.77 -19.79 -12.30
CA ASP A 48 7.22 -20.32 -11.02
C ASP A 48 8.67 -19.90 -10.72
N SER A 49 9.58 -20.07 -11.67
CA SER A 49 10.95 -19.57 -11.50
C SER A 49 10.98 -18.05 -11.36
N PHE A 50 10.28 -17.33 -12.24
CA PHE A 50 10.32 -15.87 -12.25
C PHE A 50 9.81 -15.25 -10.94
N TRP A 51 8.60 -15.63 -10.52
CA TRP A 51 7.99 -15.08 -9.29
C TRP A 51 8.62 -15.63 -8.03
N GLY A 52 9.05 -16.90 -8.05
CA GLY A 52 9.75 -17.53 -6.94
C GLY A 52 11.08 -16.83 -6.64
N ASP A 53 11.88 -16.55 -7.67
CA ASP A 53 13.16 -15.85 -7.51
C ASP A 53 12.95 -14.38 -7.10
N ALA A 54 11.96 -13.71 -7.66
CA ALA A 54 11.61 -12.37 -7.25
C ALA A 54 11.20 -12.33 -5.76
N ALA A 55 10.36 -13.26 -5.32
CA ALA A 55 9.90 -13.32 -3.94
C ALA A 55 11.05 -13.64 -2.95
N ARG A 56 11.98 -14.54 -3.31
CA ARG A 56 13.14 -14.83 -2.48
C ARG A 56 14.12 -13.67 -2.39
N ARG A 57 14.29 -12.92 -3.46
CA ARG A 57 15.21 -11.78 -3.51
C ARG A 57 14.66 -10.54 -2.83
N GLU A 58 13.38 -10.24 -3.02
CA GLU A 58 12.79 -8.96 -2.61
C GLU A 58 12.19 -9.01 -1.19
N LEU A 59 11.78 -10.20 -0.70
CA LEU A 59 11.08 -10.35 0.57
C LEU A 59 11.91 -11.15 1.58
N HIS A 60 11.75 -10.80 2.85
CA HIS A 60 12.20 -11.62 3.97
C HIS A 60 11.12 -12.64 4.32
N TRP A 61 11.52 -13.90 4.41
CA TRP A 61 10.68 -15.02 4.80
C TRP A 61 11.17 -15.59 6.12
N PHE A 62 10.30 -15.75 7.09
CA PHE A 62 10.60 -16.44 8.36
C PHE A 62 10.67 -17.95 8.14
N GLU A 63 9.73 -18.47 7.33
CA GLU A 63 9.76 -19.82 6.80
C GLU A 63 9.71 -19.75 5.28
N PRO A 64 10.61 -20.42 4.56
CA PRO A 64 10.61 -20.42 3.10
C PRO A 64 9.37 -21.13 2.55
N PHE A 65 8.83 -20.63 1.45
CA PHE A 65 7.78 -21.32 0.71
C PHE A 65 8.35 -22.50 -0.10
N HIS A 66 7.50 -23.50 -0.35
CA HIS A 66 7.84 -24.67 -1.18
C HIS A 66 7.10 -24.71 -2.51
N THR A 67 5.94 -24.05 -2.64
CA THR A 67 5.18 -23.93 -3.89
C THR A 67 4.98 -22.44 -4.20
N VAL A 68 5.28 -22.03 -5.44
CA VAL A 68 5.15 -20.63 -5.85
C VAL A 68 3.70 -20.30 -6.14
N LEU A 69 3.03 -21.08 -6.98
CA LEU A 69 1.62 -20.93 -7.30
C LEU A 69 0.94 -22.29 -7.33
N ASP A 70 -0.12 -22.45 -6.55
CA ASP A 70 -1.09 -23.52 -6.74
C ASP A 70 -2.37 -22.93 -7.37
N TRP A 71 -2.67 -23.40 -8.59
CA TRP A 71 -3.81 -23.01 -9.40
C TRP A 71 -4.80 -24.16 -9.63
N ASN A 72 -4.70 -25.25 -8.83
CA ASN A 72 -5.52 -26.44 -9.02
C ASN A 72 -7.01 -26.21 -8.72
N ASP A 73 -7.31 -25.22 -7.89
CA ASP A 73 -8.67 -24.81 -7.51
C ASP A 73 -9.03 -23.44 -8.13
N ALA A 74 -8.83 -23.29 -9.44
CA ALA A 74 -9.12 -22.05 -10.15
C ALA A 74 -10.59 -21.63 -9.98
N PRO A 75 -10.89 -20.35 -9.74
CA PRO A 75 -10.03 -19.17 -9.80
C PRO A 75 -9.32 -18.81 -8.48
N PHE A 76 -9.30 -19.69 -7.49
CA PHE A 76 -8.75 -19.43 -6.16
C PHE A 76 -7.25 -19.76 -6.12
N ALA A 77 -6.44 -18.77 -6.50
CA ALA A 77 -4.98 -18.89 -6.49
C ALA A 77 -4.42 -18.94 -5.07
N ARG A 78 -3.48 -19.86 -4.81
CA ARG A 78 -2.67 -19.87 -3.60
C ARG A 78 -1.21 -19.62 -3.97
N TRP A 79 -0.67 -18.51 -3.46
CA TRP A 79 0.69 -18.10 -3.73
C TRP A 79 1.61 -18.39 -2.54
N PHE A 80 2.83 -18.83 -2.83
CA PHE A 80 3.93 -19.01 -1.87
C PHE A 80 3.55 -19.91 -0.68
N GLU A 81 2.94 -21.06 -0.97
CA GLU A 81 2.48 -21.98 0.06
C GLU A 81 3.62 -22.50 0.94
N GLY A 82 3.33 -22.63 2.23
CA GLY A 82 4.28 -22.99 3.28
C GLY A 82 5.14 -21.83 3.75
N GLY A 83 5.20 -20.74 2.99
CA GLY A 83 5.95 -19.55 3.38
C GLY A 83 5.27 -18.75 4.48
N THR A 84 6.07 -18.23 5.41
CA THR A 84 5.60 -17.26 6.42
C THR A 84 6.39 -15.98 6.34
N THR A 85 5.68 -14.87 6.29
CA THR A 85 6.26 -13.53 6.23
C THR A 85 5.35 -12.53 6.94
N ASN A 86 5.84 -11.31 7.16
CA ASN A 86 5.04 -10.21 7.68
C ASN A 86 5.29 -8.95 6.87
N LEU A 87 4.21 -8.31 6.42
CA LEU A 87 4.27 -7.10 5.60
C LEU A 87 4.99 -5.96 6.34
N SER A 88 4.61 -5.70 7.60
CA SER A 88 5.21 -4.63 8.39
C SER A 88 6.70 -4.86 8.64
N PHE A 89 7.11 -6.11 8.88
CA PHE A 89 8.53 -6.48 9.00
C PHE A 89 9.28 -6.15 7.71
N ASN A 90 8.74 -6.54 6.56
CA ASN A 90 9.35 -6.27 5.26
C ASN A 90 9.41 -4.78 4.92
N CYS A 91 8.42 -4.01 5.35
CA CYS A 91 8.41 -2.55 5.13
C CYS A 91 9.35 -1.79 6.06
N LEU A 92 9.54 -2.24 7.30
CA LEU A 92 10.18 -1.46 8.35
C LEU A 92 11.35 -2.19 9.01
N ASP A 93 11.10 -3.30 9.71
CA ASP A 93 12.06 -3.92 10.62
C ASP A 93 13.36 -4.31 9.94
N ARG A 94 13.28 -4.94 8.76
CA ARG A 94 14.46 -5.36 7.98
C ARG A 94 15.37 -4.20 7.55
N HIS A 95 14.90 -2.97 7.67
CA HIS A 95 15.63 -1.75 7.28
C HIS A 95 16.22 -1.00 8.48
N LEU A 96 16.02 -1.50 9.70
CA LEU A 96 16.50 -0.81 10.92
C LEU A 96 17.98 -1.06 11.18
N GLU A 97 18.54 -2.12 10.61
CA GLU A 97 19.96 -2.40 10.69
C GLU A 97 20.71 -1.62 9.59
N GLY A 98 21.63 -0.75 10.01
CA GLY A 98 22.47 0.02 9.10
C GLY A 98 21.92 1.40 8.71
N PRO A 99 22.43 2.02 7.62
CA PRO A 99 22.20 3.43 7.31
C PRO A 99 20.78 3.75 6.86
N THR A 100 19.99 2.74 6.48
CA THR A 100 18.61 2.96 6.05
C THR A 100 17.70 3.37 7.21
N ALA A 101 18.01 2.97 8.44
CA ALA A 101 17.24 3.32 9.62
C ALA A 101 17.02 4.84 9.78
N ALA A 102 18.01 5.64 9.41
CA ALA A 102 17.97 7.10 9.49
C ALA A 102 17.42 7.78 8.21
N LYS A 103 17.15 7.02 7.14
CA LYS A 103 16.55 7.60 5.93
C LYS A 103 15.09 7.95 6.17
N THR A 104 14.59 8.96 5.47
CA THR A 104 13.17 9.29 5.46
C THR A 104 12.37 8.16 4.83
N ALA A 105 11.43 7.58 5.57
CA ALA A 105 10.52 6.53 5.14
C ALA A 105 9.17 7.09 4.69
N LEU A 106 8.70 8.16 5.32
CA LEU A 106 7.40 8.78 5.04
C LEU A 106 7.55 10.31 5.07
N ILE A 107 7.02 10.96 4.04
CA ILE A 107 6.82 12.40 3.97
C ILE A 107 5.33 12.62 3.79
N TRP A 108 4.76 13.44 4.64
CA TRP A 108 3.38 13.88 4.54
C TRP A 108 3.34 15.40 4.42
N GLU A 109 2.47 15.87 3.53
CA GLU A 109 2.14 17.28 3.37
C GLU A 109 0.62 17.43 3.43
N GLY A 110 0.14 18.18 4.41
CA GLY A 110 -1.26 18.48 4.60
C GLY A 110 -1.73 19.61 3.68
N GLU A 111 -3.05 19.67 3.42
CA GLU A 111 -3.62 20.79 2.62
C GLU A 111 -3.27 22.18 3.17
N PRO A 112 -3.22 22.42 4.51
CA PRO A 112 -2.79 23.70 5.05
C PRO A 112 -1.29 24.01 4.87
N GLY A 113 -0.51 23.09 4.32
CA GLY A 113 0.93 23.25 4.11
C GLY A 113 1.81 22.70 5.24
N ASP A 114 1.22 22.05 6.23
CA ASP A 114 1.97 21.34 7.27
C ASP A 114 2.75 20.19 6.65
N VAL A 115 4.02 20.02 7.08
CA VAL A 115 4.88 18.92 6.61
C VAL A 115 5.38 18.11 7.79
N ARG A 116 5.19 16.80 7.74
CA ARG A 116 5.75 15.85 8.70
C ARG A 116 6.63 14.84 7.98
N ARG A 117 7.75 14.50 8.59
CA ARG A 117 8.71 13.51 8.08
C ARG A 117 8.98 12.48 9.15
N PHE A 118 9.09 11.23 8.73
CA PHE A 118 9.45 10.12 9.60
C PHE A 118 10.61 9.36 8.97
N THR A 119 11.64 9.10 9.72
CA THR A 119 12.64 8.10 9.36
C THR A 119 12.07 6.69 9.50
N TYR A 120 12.77 5.68 8.97
CA TYR A 120 12.38 4.27 9.19
C TYR A 120 12.29 3.95 10.67
N SER A 121 13.25 4.39 11.49
CA SER A 121 13.26 4.18 12.93
C SER A 121 12.07 4.84 13.64
N GLU A 122 11.75 6.08 13.29
CA GLU A 122 10.62 6.81 13.89
C GLU A 122 9.29 6.19 13.47
N LEU A 123 9.11 5.88 12.17
CA LEU A 123 7.90 5.24 11.70
C LEU A 123 7.69 3.85 12.35
N HIS A 124 8.76 3.05 12.47
CA HIS A 124 8.70 1.78 13.18
C HIS A 124 8.26 1.94 14.63
N ALA A 125 8.79 2.93 15.35
CA ALA A 125 8.41 3.18 16.73
C ALA A 125 6.92 3.52 16.87
N GLU A 126 6.38 4.38 15.99
CA GLU A 126 4.95 4.72 15.97
C GLU A 126 4.07 3.52 15.61
N VAL A 127 4.48 2.71 14.63
CA VAL A 127 3.79 1.48 14.27
C VAL A 127 3.77 0.48 15.43
N CYS A 128 4.86 0.33 16.16
CA CYS A 128 4.91 -0.53 17.36
C CYS A 128 3.97 -0.04 18.46
N LYS A 129 3.90 1.27 18.73
CA LYS A 129 2.96 1.85 19.71
C LYS A 129 1.51 1.56 19.30
N ALA A 130 1.16 1.82 18.05
CA ALA A 130 -0.19 1.57 17.52
C ALA A 130 -0.55 0.06 17.59
N ALA A 131 0.38 -0.82 17.22
CA ALA A 131 0.19 -2.26 17.29
C ALA A 131 -0.05 -2.74 18.73
N ASN A 132 0.71 -2.21 19.70
CA ASN A 132 0.52 -2.50 21.13
C ASN A 132 -0.82 -1.99 21.64
N ALA A 133 -1.26 -0.81 21.22
CA ALA A 133 -2.58 -0.28 21.58
C ALA A 133 -3.71 -1.18 21.05
N LEU A 134 -3.65 -1.61 19.78
CA LEU A 134 -4.61 -2.54 19.20
C LEU A 134 -4.66 -3.87 19.98
N ARG A 135 -3.49 -4.43 20.33
CA ARG A 135 -3.43 -5.66 21.15
C ARG A 135 -4.03 -5.47 22.53
N ALA A 136 -3.78 -4.32 23.16
CA ALA A 136 -4.36 -4.00 24.48
C ALA A 136 -5.90 -3.87 24.41
N MET A 137 -6.44 -3.50 23.26
CA MET A 137 -7.89 -3.48 22.97
C MET A 137 -8.46 -4.87 22.62
N GLY A 138 -7.64 -5.92 22.62
CA GLY A 138 -8.05 -7.28 22.29
C GLY A 138 -8.10 -7.60 20.79
N ILE A 139 -7.49 -6.77 19.94
CA ILE A 139 -7.37 -7.04 18.50
C ILE A 139 -6.16 -7.95 18.25
N GLY A 140 -6.37 -9.03 17.50
CA GLY A 140 -5.35 -10.02 17.19
C GLY A 140 -5.39 -10.50 15.74
N LYS A 141 -4.65 -11.57 15.47
CA LYS A 141 -4.57 -12.17 14.14
C LYS A 141 -5.96 -12.61 13.64
N GLY A 142 -6.31 -12.16 12.44
CA GLY A 142 -7.59 -12.47 11.80
C GLY A 142 -8.74 -11.51 12.15
N ASP A 143 -8.58 -10.63 13.14
CA ASP A 143 -9.59 -9.62 13.48
C ASP A 143 -9.57 -8.47 12.49
N LEU A 144 -10.67 -8.19 11.82
CA LEU A 144 -10.75 -7.12 10.84
C LEU A 144 -10.89 -5.75 11.52
N VAL A 145 -10.05 -4.80 11.09
CA VAL A 145 -10.07 -3.40 11.55
C VAL A 145 -10.44 -2.51 10.36
N ALA A 146 -11.43 -1.63 10.51
CA ALA A 146 -11.73 -0.61 9.50
C ALA A 146 -10.93 0.66 9.76
N LEU A 147 -10.42 1.25 8.70
CA LEU A 147 -9.70 2.53 8.74
C LEU A 147 -10.52 3.57 7.98
N TYR A 148 -11.29 4.36 8.71
CA TYR A 148 -12.05 5.49 8.16
C TYR A 148 -11.33 6.79 8.53
N MET A 149 -10.25 7.06 7.78
CA MET A 149 -9.26 8.07 8.11
C MET A 149 -9.10 9.10 6.99
N PRO A 150 -8.74 10.33 7.31
CA PRO A 150 -8.24 11.27 6.32
C PRO A 150 -6.83 10.86 5.86
N MET A 151 -6.30 11.57 4.87
CA MET A 151 -4.92 11.35 4.37
C MET A 151 -3.90 11.96 5.33
N VAL A 152 -3.65 11.26 6.43
CA VAL A 152 -2.68 11.64 7.48
C VAL A 152 -1.69 10.50 7.74
N PRO A 153 -0.49 10.76 8.30
CA PRO A 153 0.50 9.71 8.58
C PRO A 153 -0.05 8.58 9.45
N GLU A 154 -0.96 8.89 10.35
CA GLU A 154 -1.61 7.93 11.24
C GLU A 154 -2.39 6.84 10.48
N ALA A 155 -2.88 7.13 9.27
CA ALA A 155 -3.51 6.11 8.43
C ALA A 155 -2.49 5.05 7.97
N ALA A 156 -1.31 5.45 7.52
CA ALA A 156 -0.23 4.53 7.16
C ALA A 156 0.31 3.76 8.37
N ILE A 157 0.44 4.44 9.52
CA ILE A 157 0.84 3.82 10.79
C ILE A 157 -0.17 2.74 11.20
N ALA A 158 -1.46 3.03 11.12
CA ALA A 158 -2.53 2.07 11.44
C ALA A 158 -2.53 0.86 10.51
N MET A 159 -2.35 1.05 9.19
CA MET A 159 -2.22 -0.04 8.23
C MET A 159 -1.06 -0.98 8.58
N LEU A 160 0.12 -0.41 8.84
CA LEU A 160 1.31 -1.18 9.20
C LEU A 160 1.20 -1.84 10.57
N ALA A 161 0.52 -1.20 11.53
CA ALA A 161 0.26 -1.76 12.84
C ALA A 161 -0.68 -2.97 12.76
N CYS A 162 -1.76 -2.88 11.98
CA CYS A 162 -2.64 -4.01 11.71
C CYS A 162 -1.88 -5.17 11.05
N ALA A 163 -1.11 -4.89 9.99
CA ALA A 163 -0.28 -5.90 9.33
C ALA A 163 0.73 -6.55 10.30
N ARG A 164 1.32 -5.77 11.21
CA ARG A 164 2.28 -6.25 12.21
C ARG A 164 1.72 -7.32 13.13
N ILE A 165 0.48 -7.17 13.56
CA ILE A 165 -0.19 -8.13 14.45
C ILE A 165 -1.00 -9.19 13.71
N GLY A 166 -0.99 -9.18 12.37
CA GLY A 166 -1.74 -10.12 11.53
C GLY A 166 -3.25 -9.85 11.50
N ALA A 167 -3.68 -8.64 11.87
CA ALA A 167 -5.05 -8.18 11.74
C ALA A 167 -5.30 -7.66 10.31
N PRO A 168 -6.23 -8.23 9.53
CA PRO A 168 -6.64 -7.64 8.28
C PRO A 168 -7.19 -6.23 8.51
N HIS A 169 -7.02 -5.33 7.53
CA HIS A 169 -7.64 -4.02 7.61
C HIS A 169 -8.38 -3.66 6.31
N SER A 170 -9.47 -2.91 6.46
CA SER A 170 -10.27 -2.37 5.36
C SER A 170 -10.22 -0.87 5.40
N VAL A 171 -9.63 -0.28 4.35
CA VAL A 171 -9.57 1.19 4.21
C VAL A 171 -10.85 1.67 3.58
N VAL A 172 -11.57 2.53 4.28
CA VAL A 172 -12.81 3.13 3.82
C VAL A 172 -12.56 4.60 3.50
N PHE A 173 -12.89 5.01 2.30
CA PHE A 173 -12.70 6.40 1.88
C PHE A 173 -13.55 7.35 2.73
N GLY A 174 -12.91 8.38 3.31
CA GLY A 174 -13.53 9.36 4.21
C GLY A 174 -14.62 10.26 3.59
N GLY A 175 -14.95 10.06 2.32
CA GLY A 175 -16.07 10.71 1.64
C GLY A 175 -17.33 9.84 1.51
N PHE A 176 -17.31 8.61 2.03
CA PHE A 176 -18.52 7.77 2.05
C PHE A 176 -19.51 8.20 3.14
N SER A 177 -20.81 7.94 2.88
CA SER A 177 -21.86 8.18 3.86
C SER A 177 -21.77 7.21 5.04
N ALA A 178 -22.43 7.56 6.15
CA ALA A 178 -22.53 6.69 7.32
C ALA A 178 -23.14 5.31 6.99
N GLU A 179 -24.15 5.25 6.10
CA GLU A 179 -24.75 4.01 5.64
C GLU A 179 -23.75 3.14 4.88
N ALA A 180 -22.97 3.72 3.96
CA ALA A 180 -21.97 2.99 3.21
C ALA A 180 -20.81 2.51 4.10
N LEU A 181 -20.47 3.25 5.15
CA LEU A 181 -19.53 2.81 6.17
C LEU A 181 -20.12 1.64 6.97
N ARG A 182 -21.33 1.80 7.53
CA ARG A 182 -22.03 0.77 8.31
C ARG A 182 -22.11 -0.57 7.55
N ASP A 183 -22.52 -0.53 6.29
CA ASP A 183 -22.69 -1.75 5.49
C ASP A 183 -21.37 -2.52 5.33
N ARG A 184 -20.23 -1.80 5.17
CA ARG A 184 -18.89 -2.41 5.16
C ARG A 184 -18.47 -2.98 6.52
N LEU A 185 -18.83 -2.30 7.60
CA LEU A 185 -18.53 -2.79 8.96
C LEU A 185 -19.26 -4.08 9.26
N ILE A 186 -20.52 -4.17 8.84
CA ILE A 186 -21.37 -5.37 9.03
C ILE A 186 -20.89 -6.51 8.15
N ASP A 187 -20.69 -6.27 6.85
CA ASP A 187 -20.25 -7.28 5.89
C ASP A 187 -18.89 -7.88 6.28
N GLY A 188 -17.95 -7.05 6.68
CA GLY A 188 -16.62 -7.46 7.13
C GLY A 188 -16.56 -8.00 8.55
N GLN A 189 -17.66 -7.97 9.33
CA GLN A 189 -17.65 -8.31 10.78
C GLN A 189 -16.52 -7.57 11.53
N VAL A 190 -16.38 -6.28 11.26
CA VAL A 190 -15.30 -5.44 11.77
C VAL A 190 -15.34 -5.36 13.29
N LYS A 191 -14.20 -5.62 13.94
CA LYS A 191 -14.07 -5.54 15.39
C LYS A 191 -13.76 -4.17 15.93
N ALA A 192 -13.04 -3.36 15.16
CA ALA A 192 -12.66 -2.00 15.56
C ALA A 192 -12.65 -1.06 14.36
N VAL A 193 -12.97 0.20 14.61
CA VAL A 193 -12.85 1.28 13.63
C VAL A 193 -11.82 2.28 14.13
N ILE A 194 -10.83 2.60 13.30
CA ILE A 194 -9.90 3.70 13.54
C ILE A 194 -10.37 4.87 12.69
N THR A 195 -10.62 5.99 13.34
CA THR A 195 -11.06 7.23 12.71
C THR A 195 -10.37 8.44 13.30
N ALA A 196 -10.57 9.60 12.69
CA ALA A 196 -10.20 10.92 13.20
C ALA A 196 -11.48 11.75 13.43
N ASP A 197 -11.36 12.81 14.21
CA ASP A 197 -12.43 13.82 14.33
C ASP A 197 -12.78 14.44 12.98
N GLY A 198 -11.77 14.68 12.14
CA GLY A 198 -11.94 15.19 10.78
C GLY A 198 -10.62 15.30 10.03
N GLY A 199 -10.69 15.91 8.85
CA GLY A 199 -9.55 16.22 8.00
C GLY A 199 -9.85 17.43 7.13
N PHE A 200 -8.84 17.90 6.40
CA PHE A 200 -9.01 18.98 5.42
C PHE A 200 -9.31 18.42 4.03
N ARG A 201 -10.22 19.08 3.31
CA ARG A 201 -10.50 18.80 1.91
C ARG A 201 -10.95 20.08 1.23
N LYS A 202 -10.26 20.51 0.17
CA LYS A 202 -10.52 21.77 -0.55
C LYS A 202 -10.54 22.96 0.42
N ASP A 203 -9.50 23.06 1.22
CA ASP A 203 -9.28 24.12 2.23
C ASP A 203 -10.37 24.22 3.32
N LYS A 204 -11.18 23.17 3.48
CA LYS A 204 -12.25 23.13 4.48
C LYS A 204 -12.12 21.91 5.37
N PRO A 205 -12.38 22.06 6.69
CA PRO A 205 -12.48 20.92 7.58
C PRO A 205 -13.71 20.07 7.22
N VAL A 206 -13.52 18.76 7.16
CA VAL A 206 -14.58 17.76 6.98
C VAL A 206 -14.59 16.85 8.18
N SER A 207 -15.70 16.82 8.90
CA SER A 207 -15.87 15.95 10.07
C SER A 207 -16.04 14.49 9.63
N LEU A 208 -15.33 13.57 10.27
CA LEU A 208 -15.43 12.12 10.03
C LEU A 208 -16.11 11.40 11.21
N LYS A 209 -15.76 11.77 12.43
CA LYS A 209 -16.26 11.14 13.66
C LYS A 209 -17.78 10.97 13.73
N PRO A 210 -18.61 11.99 13.37
CA PRO A 210 -20.08 11.87 13.40
C PRO A 210 -20.65 10.77 12.50
N ALA A 211 -19.92 10.34 11.47
CA ALA A 211 -20.36 9.23 10.61
C ALA A 211 -20.05 7.86 11.23
N VAL A 212 -19.19 7.80 12.26
CA VAL A 212 -18.81 6.58 12.96
C VAL A 212 -19.65 6.35 14.21
N ASP A 213 -20.05 7.45 14.90
CA ASP A 213 -20.89 7.44 16.11
C ASP A 213 -22.35 7.12 15.79
#